data_65e5042898b0db7e2b89d5ede47a2896
#
_entry.id   65e5042898b0db7e2b89d5ede47a2896
#
_cell.length_a   1.000
_cell.length_b   1.000
_cell.length_c   1.000
_cell.angle_alpha   90.00
_cell.angle_beta   90.00
_cell.angle_gamma   90.00
#
_symmetry.space_group_name_H-M   'P 1'
#
loop_
_entity.id
_entity.type
_entity.pdbx_description
1 polymer ?
#
loop_
_entity_poly.entity_id
_entity_poly.type
_entity_poly.pdbx_seq_one_letter_code
_entity_poly.pdbx_strand_id
1 'polypeptide(L)'
;MRTVRINLGQTEHQEQHYHPQGMELKPGEQVVVETKWGQGLARVVAMFPGINVHKLKEPLRKVLRRATPEDLASADGIRLLELEAKAFASRKIKELELAMNLVDVKASLDRGKISYYFHSEGRVDFRNLVKELAQQFHARIEMRQIGARDVASKLGNVGPCGRQLCCKTFLKEYEPISVRMAKDQNLSLNPSRLAGMCGRLKCCLRYEHSMYEELKRTLPKIGSLAEVREGMGTVTAQDILGESVVLQLEDGRRIKVRAAELIHIGPPLDDDSPRKGCSGGGGCSSGGGVPASPHHDDE
;
A
#
# COMPACT_ATOMS: atom_id res chain seq x y z
N MET A 1 5.13 27.26 -5.62
CA MET A 1 5.28 27.01 -7.06
C MET A 1 3.92 26.63 -7.65
N ARG A 2 3.53 27.19 -8.81
CA ARG A 2 2.26 26.81 -9.47
C ARG A 2 2.35 25.35 -9.95
N THR A 3 1.30 24.57 -9.76
CA THR A 3 1.22 23.20 -10.22
C THR A 3 -0.13 22.93 -10.90
N VAL A 4 -0.12 21.97 -11.79
CA VAL A 4 -1.32 21.51 -12.51
C VAL A 4 -1.62 20.09 -12.08
N ARG A 5 -2.86 19.84 -11.67
CA ARG A 5 -3.36 18.49 -11.46
C ARG A 5 -3.94 17.97 -12.76
N ILE A 6 -3.45 16.84 -13.22
CA ILE A 6 -3.83 16.24 -14.48
C ILE A 6 -4.26 14.78 -14.31
N ASN A 7 -5.11 14.32 -15.21
CA ASN A 7 -5.56 12.95 -15.31
C ASN A 7 -5.02 12.33 -16.60
N LEU A 8 -4.31 11.20 -16.49
CA LEU A 8 -3.67 10.49 -17.59
C LEU A 8 -4.62 9.53 -18.35
N GLY A 9 -5.92 9.60 -18.12
CA GLY A 9 -6.93 8.81 -18.81
C GLY A 9 -7.48 7.62 -18.03
N GLN A 10 -8.26 6.76 -18.72
CA GLN A 10 -9.11 5.75 -18.08
C GLN A 10 -8.38 4.65 -17.29
N THR A 11 -7.11 4.39 -17.59
CA THR A 11 -6.31 3.36 -16.92
C THR A 11 -5.58 3.86 -15.69
N GLU A 12 -5.37 5.17 -15.56
CA GLU A 12 -4.77 5.80 -14.40
C GLU A 12 -5.73 6.87 -13.85
N HIS A 13 -6.65 6.47 -12.98
CA HIS A 13 -7.48 7.40 -12.20
C HIS A 13 -6.66 8.22 -11.19
N GLN A 14 -5.36 8.33 -11.41
CA GLN A 14 -4.45 9.04 -10.54
C GLN A 14 -4.26 10.43 -11.06
N GLU A 15 -4.89 11.38 -10.40
CA GLU A 15 -4.55 12.77 -10.54
C GLU A 15 -3.13 12.98 -10.03
N GLN A 16 -2.25 13.49 -10.86
CA GLN A 16 -0.86 13.77 -10.52
C GLN A 16 -0.58 15.26 -10.68
N HIS A 17 0.31 15.78 -9.84
CA HIS A 17 0.77 17.16 -9.96
C HIS A 17 1.95 17.27 -10.93
N TYR A 18 1.87 18.25 -11.81
CA TYR A 18 2.88 18.54 -12.83
C TYR A 18 3.30 20.00 -12.81
N HIS A 19 4.49 20.27 -13.31
CA HIS A 19 5.00 21.62 -13.50
C HIS A 19 4.48 22.17 -14.84
N PRO A 20 3.73 23.30 -14.85
CA PRO A 20 3.12 23.84 -16.06
C PRO A 20 4.09 24.56 -17.01
N GLN A 21 5.36 24.70 -16.66
CA GLN A 21 6.38 25.41 -17.44
C GLN A 21 5.99 26.85 -17.88
N GLY A 22 5.25 27.57 -17.04
CA GLY A 22 4.78 28.92 -17.35
C GLY A 22 3.51 28.99 -18.22
N MET A 23 2.98 27.86 -18.67
CA MET A 23 1.76 27.84 -19.47
C MET A 23 0.53 28.12 -18.58
N GLU A 24 -0.34 28.98 -19.05
CA GLU A 24 -1.70 29.13 -18.49
C GLU A 24 -2.61 28.07 -19.09
N LEU A 25 -3.03 27.12 -18.26
CA LEU A 25 -3.86 25.99 -18.66
C LEU A 25 -5.23 26.13 -18.00
N LYS A 26 -6.28 25.74 -18.73
CA LYS A 26 -7.65 25.73 -18.22
C LYS A 26 -8.09 24.29 -17.87
N PRO A 27 -8.93 24.10 -16.85
CA PRO A 27 -9.54 22.81 -16.61
C PRO A 27 -10.26 22.29 -17.85
N GLY A 28 -10.07 21.00 -18.15
CA GLY A 28 -10.61 20.36 -19.36
C GLY A 28 -9.67 20.38 -20.57
N GLU A 29 -8.65 21.24 -20.60
CA GLU A 29 -7.65 21.24 -21.69
C GLU A 29 -6.88 19.93 -21.75
N GLN A 30 -6.53 19.50 -22.95
CA GLN A 30 -5.68 18.35 -23.19
C GLN A 30 -4.24 18.80 -23.43
N VAL A 31 -3.32 18.10 -22.78
CA VAL A 31 -1.89 18.44 -22.77
C VAL A 31 -1.04 17.19 -22.98
N VAL A 32 0.11 17.36 -23.60
CA VAL A 32 1.15 16.33 -23.68
C VAL A 32 2.08 16.51 -22.48
N VAL A 33 2.32 15.44 -21.77
CA VAL A 33 3.09 15.44 -20.51
C VAL A 33 4.18 14.37 -20.53
N GLU A 34 5.20 14.61 -19.74
CA GLU A 34 6.24 13.64 -19.48
C GLU A 34 5.73 12.60 -18.48
N THR A 35 5.79 11.31 -18.85
CA THR A 35 5.39 10.19 -18.00
C THR A 35 6.57 9.24 -17.73
N LYS A 36 6.40 8.24 -16.86
CA LYS A 36 7.43 7.20 -16.61
C LYS A 36 7.74 6.36 -17.87
N TRP A 37 6.82 6.31 -18.82
CA TRP A 37 6.94 5.52 -20.05
C TRP A 37 7.25 6.37 -21.30
N GLY A 38 7.37 7.68 -21.19
CA GLY A 38 7.61 8.61 -22.29
C GLY A 38 6.58 9.74 -22.31
N GLN A 39 6.31 10.29 -23.48
CA GLN A 39 5.27 11.29 -23.65
C GLN A 39 3.89 10.63 -23.61
N GLY A 40 2.94 11.27 -22.93
CA GLY A 40 1.57 10.80 -22.81
C GLY A 40 0.56 11.94 -22.91
N LEU A 41 -0.63 11.62 -23.41
CA LEU A 41 -1.75 12.56 -23.44
C LEU A 41 -2.46 12.57 -22.09
N ALA A 42 -2.81 13.76 -21.60
CA ALA A 42 -3.47 13.93 -20.32
C ALA A 42 -4.47 15.11 -20.35
N ARG A 43 -5.44 15.06 -19.45
CA ARG A 43 -6.44 16.14 -19.29
C ARG A 43 -6.14 16.94 -18.02
N VAL A 44 -6.16 18.25 -18.13
CA VAL A 44 -6.06 19.16 -16.99
C VAL A 44 -7.33 19.07 -16.14
N VAL A 45 -7.17 18.81 -14.85
CA VAL A 45 -8.27 18.76 -13.87
C VAL A 45 -8.39 20.08 -13.13
N ALA A 46 -7.30 20.61 -12.60
CA ALA A 46 -7.28 21.86 -11.86
C ALA A 46 -5.88 22.50 -11.84
N MET A 47 -5.84 23.81 -11.68
CA MET A 47 -4.63 24.58 -11.42
C MET A 47 -4.55 24.92 -9.93
N PHE A 48 -3.37 24.77 -9.34
CA PHE A 48 -3.12 25.14 -7.95
C PHE A 48 -2.07 26.25 -7.87
N PRO A 49 -2.36 27.37 -7.19
CA PRO A 49 -1.48 28.53 -7.15
C PRO A 49 -0.18 28.29 -6.37
N GLY A 50 -0.16 27.29 -5.49
CA GLY A 50 1.06 26.99 -4.72
C GLY A 50 1.01 25.64 -4.01
N ILE A 51 1.98 24.79 -4.34
CA ILE A 51 2.30 23.61 -3.51
C ILE A 51 3.72 23.78 -2.98
N ASN A 52 3.94 23.42 -1.73
CA ASN A 52 5.27 23.40 -1.15
C ASN A 52 6.06 22.22 -1.74
N VAL A 53 6.91 22.51 -2.72
CA VAL A 53 7.66 21.51 -3.50
C VAL A 53 8.61 20.70 -2.62
N HIS A 54 9.07 21.26 -1.48
CA HIS A 54 9.93 20.55 -0.52
C HIS A 54 9.24 19.37 0.19
N LYS A 55 7.91 19.28 0.14
CA LYS A 55 7.14 18.17 0.68
C LYS A 55 6.92 17.02 -0.33
N LEU A 56 7.33 17.20 -1.58
CA LEU A 56 7.18 16.18 -2.61
C LEU A 56 8.37 15.22 -2.58
N LYS A 57 8.10 13.94 -2.50
CA LYS A 57 9.12 12.88 -2.50
C LYS A 57 9.78 12.65 -3.85
N GLU A 58 9.08 13.00 -4.94
CA GLU A 58 9.59 12.89 -6.32
C GLU A 58 9.55 14.29 -6.98
N PRO A 59 10.52 14.60 -7.87
CA PRO A 59 10.47 15.83 -8.64
C PRO A 59 9.22 15.86 -9.53
N LEU A 60 8.61 17.06 -9.61
CA LEU A 60 7.44 17.26 -10.48
C LEU A 60 7.84 17.06 -11.94
N ARG A 61 7.11 16.22 -12.64
CA ARG A 61 7.25 16.07 -14.08
C ARG A 61 6.66 17.29 -14.80
N LYS A 62 7.00 17.43 -16.07
CA LYS A 62 6.70 18.65 -16.83
C LYS A 62 5.49 18.40 -17.74
N VAL A 63 4.67 19.43 -17.90
CA VAL A 63 3.77 19.57 -19.04
C VAL A 63 4.63 20.06 -20.21
N LEU A 64 4.70 19.31 -21.29
CA LEU A 64 5.56 19.64 -22.42
C LEU A 64 4.93 20.69 -23.33
N ARG A 65 3.67 20.48 -23.72
CA ARG A 65 2.91 21.38 -24.60
C ARG A 65 1.41 21.09 -24.53
N ARG A 66 0.61 21.96 -25.11
CA ARG A 66 -0.81 21.67 -25.37
C ARG A 66 -0.93 20.57 -26.44
N ALA A 67 -1.96 19.75 -26.31
CA ALA A 67 -2.21 18.71 -27.30
C ALA A 67 -2.75 19.33 -28.60
N THR A 68 -2.25 18.84 -29.73
CA THR A 68 -2.74 19.17 -31.06
C THR A 68 -3.89 18.21 -31.45
N PRO A 69 -4.72 18.55 -32.45
CA PRO A 69 -5.70 17.60 -32.98
C PRO A 69 -5.09 16.28 -33.48
N GLU A 70 -3.87 16.33 -33.99
CA GLU A 70 -3.10 15.15 -34.41
C GLU A 70 -2.73 14.23 -33.22
N ASP A 71 -2.37 14.82 -32.07
CA ASP A 71 -2.09 14.05 -30.85
C ASP A 71 -3.35 13.30 -30.36
N LEU A 72 -4.50 13.93 -30.49
CA LEU A 72 -5.78 13.34 -30.14
C LEU A 72 -6.13 12.15 -31.05
N ALA A 73 -5.97 12.33 -32.36
CA ALA A 73 -6.18 11.25 -33.32
C ALA A 73 -5.19 10.10 -33.11
N SER A 74 -3.94 10.43 -32.75
CA SER A 74 -2.88 9.43 -32.46
C SER A 74 -3.19 8.65 -31.18
N ALA A 75 -3.87 9.22 -30.20
CA ALA A 75 -4.17 8.56 -28.93
C ALA A 75 -5.01 7.29 -29.09
N ASP A 76 -5.99 7.29 -30.01
CA ASP A 76 -6.79 6.10 -30.29
C ASP A 76 -5.94 5.01 -30.97
N GLY A 77 -5.05 5.41 -31.90
CA GLY A 77 -4.09 4.48 -32.51
C GLY A 77 -3.12 3.87 -31.49
N ILE A 78 -2.70 4.63 -30.50
CA ILE A 78 -1.83 4.12 -29.42
C ILE A 78 -2.57 3.12 -28.54
N ARG A 79 -3.83 3.36 -28.25
CA ARG A 79 -4.66 2.43 -27.47
C ARG A 79 -4.83 1.09 -28.20
N LEU A 80 -5.02 1.11 -29.51
CA LEU A 80 -5.05 -0.12 -30.31
C LEU A 80 -3.70 -0.83 -30.29
N LEU A 81 -2.60 -0.08 -30.45
CA LEU A 81 -1.24 -0.62 -30.33
C LEU A 81 -0.99 -1.26 -28.95
N GLU A 82 -1.43 -0.65 -27.86
CA GLU A 82 -1.31 -1.22 -26.51
C GLU A 82 -2.06 -2.56 -26.39
N LEU A 83 -3.25 -2.67 -26.98
CA LEU A 83 -4.05 -3.91 -26.97
C LEU A 83 -3.38 -5.00 -27.81
N GLU A 84 -2.91 -4.66 -29.01
CA GLU A 84 -2.18 -5.59 -29.87
C GLU A 84 -0.89 -6.08 -29.23
N ALA A 85 -0.13 -5.15 -28.65
CA ALA A 85 1.12 -5.45 -27.95
C ALA A 85 0.88 -6.35 -26.73
N LYS A 86 -0.21 -6.13 -26.01
CA LYS A 86 -0.60 -6.98 -24.88
C LYS A 86 -0.99 -8.38 -25.35
N ALA A 87 -1.78 -8.50 -26.40
CA ALA A 87 -2.21 -9.78 -26.95
C ALA A 87 -1.01 -10.59 -27.49
N PHE A 88 -0.13 -9.94 -28.26
CA PHE A 88 1.07 -10.56 -28.79
C PHE A 88 2.01 -11.04 -27.66
N ALA A 89 2.32 -10.17 -26.71
CA ALA A 89 3.18 -10.52 -25.58
C ALA A 89 2.60 -11.67 -24.74
N SER A 90 1.28 -11.66 -24.48
CA SER A 90 0.63 -12.74 -23.72
C SER A 90 0.72 -14.09 -24.42
N ARG A 91 0.63 -14.13 -25.76
CA ARG A 91 0.83 -15.33 -26.56
C ARG A 91 2.27 -15.82 -26.46
N LYS A 92 3.25 -14.90 -26.64
CA LYS A 92 4.68 -15.23 -26.58
C LYS A 92 5.14 -15.68 -25.19
N ILE A 93 4.60 -15.10 -24.13
CA ILE A 93 4.84 -15.55 -22.75
C ILE A 93 4.43 -17.01 -22.56
N LYS A 94 3.29 -17.42 -23.14
CA LYS A 94 2.83 -18.81 -23.11
C LYS A 94 3.68 -19.74 -23.97
N GLU A 95 4.05 -19.31 -25.18
CA GLU A 95 4.89 -20.08 -26.10
C GLU A 95 6.30 -20.34 -25.51
N LEU A 96 6.85 -19.35 -24.82
CA LEU A 96 8.17 -19.43 -24.16
C LEU A 96 8.10 -19.99 -22.73
N GLU A 97 6.93 -20.42 -22.26
CA GLU A 97 6.67 -20.98 -20.93
C GLU A 97 7.25 -20.13 -19.78
N LEU A 98 7.19 -18.78 -19.90
CA LEU A 98 7.74 -17.89 -18.91
C LEU A 98 6.83 -17.81 -17.66
N ALA A 99 7.42 -18.00 -16.49
CA ALA A 99 6.72 -17.93 -15.19
C ALA A 99 6.43 -16.48 -14.79
N MET A 100 5.66 -15.76 -15.61
CA MET A 100 5.28 -14.37 -15.40
C MET A 100 3.86 -14.08 -15.89
N ASN A 101 3.21 -13.14 -15.25
CA ASN A 101 1.88 -12.66 -15.62
C ASN A 101 1.96 -11.23 -16.14
N LEU A 102 1.59 -11.01 -17.40
CA LEU A 102 1.49 -9.68 -17.99
C LEU A 102 0.25 -8.97 -17.46
N VAL A 103 0.44 -7.81 -16.85
CA VAL A 103 -0.63 -7.02 -16.22
C VAL A 103 -1.14 -5.93 -17.16
N ASP A 104 -0.20 -5.11 -17.67
CA ASP A 104 -0.54 -3.93 -18.46
C ASP A 104 0.57 -3.58 -19.45
N VAL A 105 0.22 -2.88 -20.53
CA VAL A 105 1.16 -2.37 -21.53
C VAL A 105 0.88 -0.89 -21.74
N LYS A 106 1.93 -0.09 -21.83
CA LYS A 106 1.84 1.35 -22.09
C LYS A 106 2.82 1.74 -23.17
N ALA A 107 2.32 2.40 -24.21
CA ALA A 107 3.12 2.96 -25.27
C ALA A 107 3.25 4.48 -25.12
N SER A 108 4.40 5.03 -25.52
CA SER A 108 4.59 6.48 -25.60
C SER A 108 3.86 7.05 -26.82
N LEU A 109 3.53 8.34 -26.77
CA LEU A 109 2.78 9.03 -27.82
C LEU A 109 3.54 9.03 -29.17
N ASP A 110 4.85 9.03 -29.14
CA ASP A 110 5.74 8.94 -30.28
C ASP A 110 5.96 7.52 -30.81
N ARG A 111 5.31 6.50 -30.21
CA ARG A 111 5.46 5.06 -30.50
C ARG A 111 6.90 4.54 -30.39
N GLY A 112 7.85 5.35 -29.96
CA GLY A 112 9.27 4.98 -29.86
C GLY A 112 9.56 4.04 -28.68
N LYS A 113 8.65 3.94 -27.71
CA LYS A 113 8.85 3.15 -26.49
C LYS A 113 7.58 2.45 -26.05
N ILE A 114 7.69 1.15 -25.72
CA ILE A 114 6.60 0.35 -25.15
C ILE A 114 7.07 -0.25 -23.81
N SER A 115 6.33 0.02 -22.75
CA SER A 115 6.61 -0.48 -21.41
C SER A 115 5.61 -1.58 -21.02
N TYR A 116 6.12 -2.77 -20.70
CA TYR A 116 5.35 -3.94 -20.28
C TYR A 116 5.43 -4.10 -18.78
N TYR A 117 4.29 -4.08 -18.10
CA TYR A 117 4.20 -4.28 -16.66
C TYR A 117 3.81 -5.72 -16.38
N PHE A 118 4.66 -6.43 -15.67
CA PHE A 118 4.45 -7.83 -15.35
C PHE A 118 4.67 -8.13 -13.87
N HIS A 119 4.09 -9.23 -13.41
CA HIS A 119 4.30 -9.77 -12.08
C HIS A 119 4.89 -11.18 -12.18
N SER A 120 5.90 -11.46 -11.36
CA SER A 120 6.48 -12.78 -11.19
C SER A 120 6.94 -12.97 -9.74
N GLU A 121 6.93 -14.19 -9.24
CA GLU A 121 7.43 -14.53 -7.90
C GLU A 121 8.96 -14.63 -7.86
N GLY A 122 9.58 -14.99 -8.98
CA GLY A 122 11.01 -15.19 -9.13
C GLY A 122 11.64 -14.33 -10.24
N ARG A 123 12.91 -14.57 -10.49
CA ARG A 123 13.61 -14.01 -11.64
C ARG A 123 13.19 -14.75 -12.93
N VAL A 124 12.86 -14.01 -13.95
CA VAL A 124 12.45 -14.53 -15.26
C VAL A 124 13.45 -14.06 -16.32
N ASP A 125 13.93 -14.96 -17.15
CA ASP A 125 14.74 -14.59 -18.31
C ASP A 125 13.82 -14.27 -19.50
N PHE A 126 13.65 -13.00 -19.75
CA PHE A 126 12.80 -12.48 -20.82
C PHE A 126 13.60 -11.96 -22.05
N ARG A 127 14.89 -12.31 -22.20
CA ARG A 127 15.73 -11.81 -23.31
C ARG A 127 15.16 -12.14 -24.68
N ASN A 128 14.70 -13.38 -24.86
CA ASN A 128 14.09 -13.81 -26.12
C ASN A 128 12.76 -13.08 -26.38
N LEU A 129 11.93 -12.95 -25.35
CA LEU A 129 10.68 -12.19 -25.42
C LEU A 129 10.93 -10.75 -25.87
N VAL A 130 11.92 -10.06 -25.28
CA VAL A 130 12.26 -8.67 -25.66
C VAL A 130 12.71 -8.56 -27.11
N LYS A 131 13.51 -9.51 -27.62
CA LYS A 131 13.93 -9.53 -29.01
C LYS A 131 12.73 -9.65 -29.97
N GLU A 132 11.82 -10.59 -29.71
CA GLU A 132 10.63 -10.79 -30.54
C GLU A 132 9.68 -9.57 -30.50
N LEU A 133 9.49 -8.98 -29.31
CA LEU A 133 8.69 -7.76 -29.15
C LEU A 133 9.32 -6.57 -29.92
N ALA A 134 10.64 -6.39 -29.82
CA ALA A 134 11.34 -5.33 -30.52
C ALA A 134 11.28 -5.49 -32.05
N GLN A 135 11.38 -6.71 -32.54
CA GLN A 135 11.23 -7.03 -33.97
C GLN A 135 9.81 -6.76 -34.49
N GLN A 136 8.79 -7.11 -33.69
CA GLN A 136 7.39 -6.94 -34.10
C GLN A 136 6.94 -5.48 -34.09
N PHE A 137 7.31 -4.70 -33.08
CA PHE A 137 6.81 -3.35 -32.89
C PHE A 137 7.77 -2.23 -33.28
N HIS A 138 9.00 -2.57 -33.68
CA HIS A 138 10.06 -1.63 -34.04
C HIS A 138 10.25 -0.48 -33.03
N ALA A 139 10.07 -0.78 -31.73
CA ALA A 139 10.11 0.16 -30.63
C ALA A 139 11.06 -0.31 -29.52
N ARG A 140 11.51 0.62 -28.69
CA ARG A 140 12.27 0.30 -27.48
C ARG A 140 11.38 -0.39 -26.46
N ILE A 141 11.68 -1.64 -26.14
CA ILE A 141 10.92 -2.43 -25.17
C ILE A 141 11.51 -2.24 -23.78
N GLU A 142 10.64 -1.94 -22.82
CA GLU A 142 11.00 -1.84 -21.40
C GLU A 142 10.14 -2.81 -20.59
N MET A 143 10.79 -3.77 -19.91
CA MET A 143 10.14 -4.72 -19.02
C MET A 143 10.19 -4.22 -17.58
N ARG A 144 9.03 -4.05 -16.94
CA ARG A 144 8.90 -3.55 -15.56
C ARG A 144 8.18 -4.56 -14.68
N GLN A 145 8.91 -5.12 -13.74
CA GLN A 145 8.30 -5.95 -12.70
C GLN A 145 7.57 -5.08 -11.69
N ILE A 146 6.34 -5.46 -11.35
CA ILE A 146 5.51 -4.77 -10.35
C ILE A 146 5.11 -5.71 -9.23
N GLY A 147 4.92 -5.14 -8.05
CA GLY A 147 4.53 -5.89 -6.86
C GLY A 147 3.04 -6.30 -6.88
N ALA A 148 2.67 -7.32 -6.12
CA ALA A 148 1.29 -7.82 -6.07
C ALA A 148 0.25 -6.74 -5.69
N ARG A 149 0.62 -5.75 -4.85
CA ARG A 149 -0.27 -4.62 -4.53
C ARG A 149 -0.46 -3.68 -5.71
N ASP A 150 0.58 -3.46 -6.51
CA ASP A 150 0.50 -2.61 -7.71
C ASP A 150 -0.35 -3.29 -8.79
N VAL A 151 -0.26 -4.64 -8.91
CA VAL A 151 -1.16 -5.44 -9.74
C VAL A 151 -2.61 -5.21 -9.32
N ALA A 152 -2.92 -5.38 -8.03
CA ALA A 152 -4.26 -5.16 -7.50
C ALA A 152 -4.74 -3.72 -7.73
N SER A 153 -3.85 -2.73 -7.59
CA SER A 153 -4.15 -1.32 -7.85
C SER A 153 -4.46 -1.06 -9.33
N LYS A 154 -3.73 -1.66 -10.26
CA LYS A 154 -3.97 -1.49 -11.71
C LYS A 154 -5.26 -2.16 -12.15
N LEU A 155 -5.46 -3.41 -11.79
CA LEU A 155 -6.67 -4.17 -12.14
C LEU A 155 -7.92 -3.56 -11.49
N GLY A 156 -7.79 -3.15 -10.22
CA GLY A 156 -8.93 -2.72 -9.41
C GLY A 156 -9.75 -3.92 -8.94
N ASN A 157 -10.47 -3.73 -7.86
CA ASN A 157 -11.44 -4.69 -7.33
C ASN A 157 -12.22 -4.05 -6.18
N VAL A 158 -13.15 -4.79 -5.60
CA VAL A 158 -13.84 -4.44 -4.36
C VAL A 158 -13.16 -5.17 -3.20
N GLY A 159 -12.86 -4.45 -2.14
CA GLY A 159 -12.27 -5.04 -0.93
C GLY A 159 -13.31 -5.79 -0.08
N PRO A 160 -12.87 -6.55 0.94
CA PRO A 160 -13.78 -7.23 1.87
C PRO A 160 -14.65 -6.26 2.70
N CYS A 161 -14.36 -4.97 2.69
CA CYS A 161 -15.17 -3.90 3.28
C CYS A 161 -16.31 -3.40 2.36
N GLY A 162 -16.48 -3.98 1.17
CA GLY A 162 -17.50 -3.56 0.19
C GLY A 162 -17.17 -2.29 -0.59
N ARG A 163 -16.00 -1.66 -0.36
CA ARG A 163 -15.54 -0.47 -1.07
C ARG A 163 -14.49 -0.82 -2.12
N GLN A 164 -14.34 0.03 -3.13
CA GLN A 164 -13.25 -0.07 -4.08
C GLN A 164 -11.90 -0.06 -3.35
N LEU A 165 -10.91 -0.80 -3.85
CA LEU A 165 -9.60 -0.94 -3.20
C LEU A 165 -8.97 0.43 -2.91
N CYS A 166 -8.48 0.64 -1.68
CA CYS A 166 -7.81 1.86 -1.24
C CYS A 166 -6.61 2.21 -2.15
N CYS A 167 -5.85 1.19 -2.58
CA CYS A 167 -4.72 1.35 -3.51
C CYS A 167 -5.15 1.81 -4.91
N LYS A 168 -6.38 1.53 -5.33
CA LYS A 168 -6.94 2.03 -6.60
C LYS A 168 -7.42 3.48 -6.47
N THR A 169 -7.99 3.84 -5.33
CA THR A 169 -8.63 5.13 -5.10
C THR A 169 -7.65 6.19 -4.58
N PHE A 170 -7.41 6.26 -3.29
CA PHE A 170 -6.72 7.39 -2.64
C PHE A 170 -5.34 7.05 -2.08
N LEU A 171 -5.11 5.77 -1.68
CA LEU A 171 -3.87 5.39 -1.01
C LEU A 171 -2.78 5.10 -2.04
N LYS A 172 -1.83 6.02 -2.21
CA LYS A 172 -0.76 5.93 -3.21
C LYS A 172 0.59 5.56 -2.60
N GLU A 173 0.81 5.95 -1.35
CA GLU A 173 2.02 5.64 -0.61
C GLU A 173 1.75 4.52 0.39
N TYR A 174 2.69 3.59 0.46
CA TYR A 174 2.58 2.42 1.33
C TYR A 174 3.71 2.42 2.34
N GLU A 175 3.36 2.72 3.56
CA GLU A 175 4.27 2.52 4.68
C GLU A 175 4.28 1.05 5.13
N PRO A 176 5.36 0.61 5.81
CA PRO A 176 5.43 -0.73 6.38
C PRO A 176 4.25 -1.04 7.30
N ILE A 177 3.70 -2.24 7.20
CA ILE A 177 2.54 -2.68 7.98
C ILE A 177 2.98 -3.86 8.84
N SER A 178 2.70 -3.79 10.14
CA SER A 178 2.99 -4.85 11.10
C SER A 178 1.73 -5.49 11.66
N VAL A 179 1.86 -6.75 12.09
CA VAL A 179 0.76 -7.47 12.76
C VAL A 179 0.42 -6.81 14.12
N ARG A 180 1.36 -6.09 14.73
CA ARG A 180 1.11 -5.32 15.96
C ARG A 180 -0.02 -4.30 15.76
N MET A 181 -0.08 -3.63 14.61
CA MET A 181 -1.15 -2.69 14.29
C MET A 181 -2.55 -3.33 14.33
N ALA A 182 -2.64 -4.61 13.93
CA ALA A 182 -3.90 -5.35 14.05
C ALA A 182 -4.28 -5.63 15.51
N LYS A 183 -3.30 -5.94 16.37
CA LYS A 183 -3.52 -6.09 17.82
C LYS A 183 -3.98 -4.79 18.46
N ASP A 184 -3.33 -3.67 18.09
CA ASP A 184 -3.68 -2.35 18.60
C ASP A 184 -5.09 -1.91 18.20
N GLN A 185 -5.61 -2.45 17.09
CA GLN A 185 -6.99 -2.25 16.61
C GLN A 185 -7.97 -3.32 17.08
N ASN A 186 -7.59 -4.17 18.04
CA ASN A 186 -8.41 -5.28 18.55
C ASN A 186 -8.93 -6.24 17.47
N LEU A 187 -8.16 -6.42 16.37
CA LEU A 187 -8.54 -7.34 15.30
C LEU A 187 -8.03 -8.74 15.56
N SER A 188 -8.80 -9.73 15.10
CA SER A 188 -8.38 -11.14 15.09
C SER A 188 -7.09 -11.30 14.26
N LEU A 189 -6.13 -12.04 14.81
CA LEU A 189 -4.84 -12.32 14.14
C LEU A 189 -4.92 -13.40 13.06
N ASN A 190 -6.12 -13.82 12.67
CA ASN A 190 -6.29 -14.77 11.59
C ASN A 190 -5.74 -14.18 10.27
N PRO A 191 -4.74 -14.82 9.62
CA PRO A 191 -4.11 -14.32 8.40
C PRO A 191 -5.10 -14.02 7.28
N SER A 192 -6.13 -14.85 7.11
CA SER A 192 -7.15 -14.66 6.08
C SER A 192 -7.98 -13.38 6.28
N ARG A 193 -8.17 -12.95 7.52
CA ARG A 193 -8.86 -11.70 7.85
C ARG A 193 -7.96 -10.47 7.76
N LEU A 194 -6.65 -10.64 7.93
CA LEU A 194 -5.66 -9.57 7.87
C LEU A 194 -5.11 -9.33 6.47
N ALA A 195 -5.22 -10.30 5.56
CA ALA A 195 -4.77 -10.17 4.18
C ALA A 195 -5.75 -9.33 3.34
N GLY A 196 -5.20 -8.48 2.49
CA GLY A 196 -5.93 -7.78 1.43
C GLY A 196 -6.03 -8.64 0.17
N MET A 197 -6.75 -8.16 -0.84
CA MET A 197 -6.89 -8.83 -2.15
C MET A 197 -5.55 -9.05 -2.87
N CYS A 198 -4.51 -8.32 -2.49
CA CYS A 198 -3.14 -8.48 -3.00
C CYS A 198 -2.32 -9.55 -2.26
N GLY A 199 -2.91 -10.30 -1.31
CA GLY A 199 -2.22 -11.29 -0.49
C GLY A 199 -1.32 -10.72 0.63
N ARG A 200 -1.10 -9.41 0.68
CA ARG A 200 -0.31 -8.74 1.74
C ARG A 200 -1.23 -8.21 2.83
N LEU A 201 -0.66 -7.85 3.99
CA LEU A 201 -1.43 -7.22 5.08
C LEU A 201 -2.22 -6.00 4.56
N LYS A 202 -3.45 -5.85 5.04
CA LYS A 202 -4.37 -4.78 4.65
C LYS A 202 -3.75 -3.41 4.92
N CYS A 203 -3.70 -2.55 3.90
CA CYS A 203 -3.16 -1.19 3.99
C CYS A 203 -3.99 -0.27 4.90
N CYS A 204 -5.28 -0.54 5.10
CA CYS A 204 -6.12 0.20 6.04
C CYS A 204 -5.62 0.07 7.49
N LEU A 205 -4.99 -1.04 7.87
CA LEU A 205 -4.40 -1.18 9.21
C LEU A 205 -3.42 -0.05 9.53
N ARG A 206 -2.54 0.28 8.58
CA ARG A 206 -1.59 1.39 8.76
C ARG A 206 -2.27 2.75 8.61
N TYR A 207 -3.18 2.88 7.67
CA TYR A 207 -3.88 4.13 7.39
C TYR A 207 -4.69 4.63 8.61
N GLU A 208 -5.33 3.71 9.32
CA GLU A 208 -6.18 4.02 10.47
C GLU A 208 -5.41 4.00 11.80
N HIS A 209 -4.17 3.48 11.82
CA HIS A 209 -3.44 3.19 13.06
C HIS A 209 -3.28 4.41 13.98
N SER A 210 -2.93 5.58 13.45
CA SER A 210 -2.76 6.81 14.24
C SER A 210 -4.05 7.20 14.95
N MET A 211 -5.19 7.10 14.29
CA MET A 211 -6.49 7.38 14.88
C MET A 211 -6.80 6.40 16.03
N TYR A 212 -6.52 5.11 15.83
CA TYR A 212 -6.69 4.12 16.91
C TYR A 212 -5.76 4.38 18.09
N GLU A 213 -4.52 4.80 17.86
CA GLU A 213 -3.60 5.17 18.94
C GLU A 213 -4.09 6.38 19.73
N GLU A 214 -4.62 7.40 19.06
CA GLU A 214 -5.20 8.59 19.69
C GLU A 214 -6.41 8.22 20.56
N LEU A 215 -7.37 7.50 20.00
CA LEU A 215 -8.56 7.06 20.72
C LEU A 215 -8.22 6.13 21.89
N LYS A 216 -7.23 5.24 21.72
CA LYS A 216 -6.79 4.33 22.78
C LYS A 216 -6.18 5.05 23.97
N ARG A 217 -5.57 6.23 23.75
CA ARG A 217 -5.01 7.06 24.86
C ARG A 217 -6.08 7.64 25.77
N THR A 218 -7.30 7.86 25.26
CA THR A 218 -8.42 8.37 26.05
C THR A 218 -9.14 7.30 26.86
N LEU A 219 -8.87 6.02 26.58
CA LEU A 219 -9.51 4.89 27.26
C LEU A 219 -8.63 4.34 28.38
N PRO A 220 -9.23 3.93 29.53
CA PRO A 220 -8.52 3.26 30.60
C PRO A 220 -7.96 1.92 30.11
N LYS A 221 -6.78 1.56 30.58
CA LYS A 221 -6.11 0.30 30.22
C LYS A 221 -6.90 -0.92 30.67
N ILE A 222 -6.83 -2.01 29.92
CA ILE A 222 -7.38 -3.30 30.35
C ILE A 222 -6.70 -3.70 31.65
N GLY A 223 -7.48 -4.16 32.64
CA GLY A 223 -7.03 -4.49 33.98
C GLY A 223 -7.03 -3.32 34.97
N SER A 224 -7.30 -2.08 34.55
CA SER A 224 -7.45 -0.97 35.48
C SER A 224 -8.81 -1.00 36.20
N LEU A 225 -8.86 -0.46 37.40
CA LEU A 225 -10.10 -0.23 38.13
C LEU A 225 -10.78 1.04 37.61
N ALA A 226 -12.07 0.99 37.44
CA ALA A 226 -12.86 2.16 37.06
C ALA A 226 -14.14 2.22 37.88
N GLU A 227 -14.51 3.45 38.32
CA GLU A 227 -15.71 3.73 39.05
C GLU A 227 -16.79 4.28 38.12
N VAL A 228 -17.98 3.74 38.24
CA VAL A 228 -19.18 4.17 37.54
C VAL A 228 -20.33 4.33 38.57
N ARG A 229 -21.44 4.89 38.12
CA ARG A 229 -22.62 5.10 39.02
C ARG A 229 -23.14 3.81 39.64
N GLU A 230 -22.95 2.67 38.98
CA GLU A 230 -23.40 1.35 39.42
C GLU A 230 -22.40 0.62 40.33
N GLY A 231 -21.21 1.20 40.58
CA GLY A 231 -20.20 0.62 41.45
C GLY A 231 -18.78 0.61 40.83
N MET A 232 -17.87 -0.06 41.50
CA MET A 232 -16.51 -0.28 41.01
C MET A 232 -16.42 -1.54 40.20
N GLY A 233 -15.59 -1.50 39.17
CA GLY A 233 -15.34 -2.65 38.30
C GLY A 233 -13.96 -2.63 37.65
N THR A 234 -13.55 -3.77 37.16
CA THR A 234 -12.29 -3.92 36.42
C THR A 234 -12.55 -3.87 34.91
N VAL A 235 -11.73 -3.12 34.15
CA VAL A 235 -11.81 -3.04 32.67
C VAL A 235 -11.37 -4.36 32.08
N THR A 236 -12.28 -5.08 31.42
CA THR A 236 -12.01 -6.38 30.77
C THR A 236 -11.82 -6.26 29.28
N ALA A 237 -12.44 -5.27 28.62
CA ALA A 237 -12.28 -5.06 27.18
C ALA A 237 -12.46 -3.57 26.84
N GLN A 238 -11.89 -3.16 25.71
CA GLN A 238 -12.03 -1.82 25.13
C GLN A 238 -12.70 -1.91 23.77
N ASP A 239 -13.69 -1.05 23.53
CA ASP A 239 -14.22 -0.77 22.20
C ASP A 239 -13.71 0.62 21.78
N ILE A 240 -12.60 0.61 21.06
CA ILE A 240 -11.83 1.82 20.76
C ILE A 240 -12.66 2.82 19.94
N LEU A 241 -13.32 2.34 18.87
CA LEU A 241 -14.13 3.19 17.98
C LEU A 241 -15.43 3.67 18.65
N GLY A 242 -15.99 2.86 19.54
CA GLY A 242 -17.17 3.22 20.32
C GLY A 242 -16.85 4.05 21.57
N GLU A 243 -15.57 4.40 21.79
CA GLU A 243 -15.08 5.13 22.97
C GLU A 243 -15.68 4.59 24.27
N SER A 244 -15.74 3.26 24.39
CA SER A 244 -16.39 2.57 25.49
C SER A 244 -15.57 1.40 26.00
N VAL A 245 -15.78 1.04 27.24
CA VAL A 245 -15.12 -0.06 27.92
C VAL A 245 -16.14 -1.04 28.49
N VAL A 246 -15.75 -2.29 28.62
CA VAL A 246 -16.52 -3.30 29.32
C VAL A 246 -15.92 -3.46 30.70
N LEU A 247 -16.72 -3.16 31.73
CA LEU A 247 -16.38 -3.33 33.13
C LEU A 247 -16.98 -4.62 33.65
N GLN A 248 -16.21 -5.34 34.44
CA GLN A 248 -16.69 -6.43 35.24
C GLN A 248 -16.81 -5.91 36.70
N LEU A 249 -18.04 -5.76 37.16
CA LEU A 249 -18.33 -5.34 38.51
C LEU A 249 -18.03 -6.44 39.55
N GLU A 250 -17.93 -6.09 40.80
CA GLU A 250 -17.66 -7.03 41.92
C GLU A 250 -18.75 -8.11 42.06
N ASP A 251 -19.98 -7.81 41.66
CA ASP A 251 -21.09 -8.78 41.61
C ASP A 251 -21.04 -9.75 40.41
N GLY A 252 -19.99 -9.67 39.56
CA GLY A 252 -19.79 -10.50 38.40
C GLY A 252 -20.52 -10.04 37.13
N ARG A 253 -21.37 -9.02 37.19
CA ARG A 253 -22.04 -8.44 36.03
C ARG A 253 -21.05 -7.73 35.12
N ARG A 254 -21.31 -7.82 33.81
CA ARG A 254 -20.54 -7.07 32.81
C ARG A 254 -21.40 -5.95 32.24
N ILE A 255 -20.91 -4.74 32.31
CA ILE A 255 -21.57 -3.56 31.76
C ILE A 255 -20.68 -2.88 30.73
N LYS A 256 -21.29 -2.33 29.67
CA LYS A 256 -20.60 -1.50 28.69
C LYS A 256 -20.88 -0.04 29.00
N VAL A 257 -19.83 0.73 29.25
CA VAL A 257 -19.90 2.13 29.68
C VAL A 257 -19.05 2.99 28.77
N ARG A 258 -19.49 4.18 28.41
CA ARG A 258 -18.70 5.14 27.64
C ARG A 258 -17.59 5.73 28.50
N ALA A 259 -16.45 6.05 27.91
CA ALA A 259 -15.33 6.67 28.60
C ALA A 259 -15.74 7.97 29.35
N ALA A 260 -16.66 8.73 28.76
CA ALA A 260 -17.18 9.97 29.37
C ALA A 260 -18.05 9.76 30.64
N GLU A 261 -18.52 8.54 30.89
CA GLU A 261 -19.35 8.19 32.04
C GLU A 261 -18.54 7.63 33.24
N LEU A 262 -17.23 7.46 33.04
CA LEU A 262 -16.30 7.02 34.07
C LEU A 262 -16.04 8.17 35.05
N ILE A 263 -16.24 7.93 36.34
CA ILE A 263 -16.09 8.92 37.41
C ILE A 263 -14.62 8.98 37.84
N HIS A 264 -14.03 7.82 38.07
CA HIS A 264 -12.64 7.68 38.48
C HIS A 264 -11.96 6.52 37.75
N ILE A 265 -10.67 6.69 37.42
CA ILE A 265 -9.84 5.65 36.77
C ILE A 265 -8.63 5.42 37.68
N GLY A 266 -8.57 4.26 38.30
CA GLY A 266 -7.43 3.81 39.08
C GLY A 266 -6.28 3.25 38.23
N PRO A 267 -5.09 3.06 38.80
CA PRO A 267 -4.00 2.37 38.12
C PRO A 267 -4.41 0.94 37.75
N PRO A 268 -3.80 0.35 36.74
CA PRO A 268 -4.01 -1.07 36.47
C PRO A 268 -3.58 -1.88 37.68
N LEU A 269 -4.35 -2.90 38.01
CA LEU A 269 -3.95 -3.89 39.01
C LEU A 269 -2.67 -4.54 38.41
N ASP A 270 -1.53 -4.29 39.06
CA ASP A 270 -0.30 -4.94 38.66
C ASP A 270 -0.54 -6.44 38.68
N ASP A 271 -0.18 -7.09 37.59
CA ASP A 271 -0.24 -8.56 37.47
C ASP A 271 0.90 -9.13 38.33
N ASP A 272 0.72 -9.03 39.65
CA ASP A 272 1.58 -9.63 40.66
C ASP A 272 1.23 -11.13 40.77
N SER A 273 1.13 -11.78 39.59
CA SER A 273 1.23 -13.21 39.51
C SER A 273 2.69 -13.54 39.75
N PRO A 274 3.05 -14.17 40.87
CA PRO A 274 4.42 -14.60 41.09
C PRO A 274 4.76 -15.52 39.92
N ARG A 275 5.67 -15.06 39.08
CA ARG A 275 6.34 -15.93 38.11
C ARG A 275 6.85 -17.09 38.96
N LYS A 276 6.22 -18.27 38.84
CA LYS A 276 6.70 -19.50 39.44
C LYS A 276 8.15 -19.63 39.04
N GLY A 277 9.06 -19.14 39.91
CA GLY A 277 10.44 -19.39 39.80
C GLY A 277 10.62 -20.89 39.83
N CYS A 278 11.25 -21.43 38.83
CA CYS A 278 11.78 -22.77 38.86
C CYS A 278 12.81 -22.85 40.03
N SER A 279 12.33 -23.08 41.24
CA SER A 279 13.15 -23.54 42.36
C SER A 279 13.44 -25.03 42.14
N GLY A 280 14.43 -25.29 41.32
CA GLY A 280 15.03 -26.61 41.14
C GLY A 280 16.50 -26.46 41.41
N GLY A 281 16.88 -26.64 42.67
CA GLY A 281 18.26 -26.78 43.07
C GLY A 281 18.88 -28.05 42.49
N GLY A 282 20.02 -27.90 41.91
CA GLY A 282 20.82 -28.99 41.38
C GLY A 282 22.12 -28.45 40.85
N GLY A 283 23.14 -28.36 41.74
CA GLY A 283 24.48 -28.01 41.32
C GLY A 283 25.03 -29.07 40.40
N CYS A 284 25.78 -28.66 39.37
CA CYS A 284 26.79 -29.46 38.72
C CYS A 284 27.97 -28.56 38.32
N SER A 285 29.07 -28.91 38.89
CA SER A 285 30.40 -28.43 38.71
C SER A 285 30.94 -28.61 37.28
N SER A 286 31.76 -27.65 36.91
CA SER A 286 33.04 -27.73 36.17
C SER A 286 33.20 -28.74 35.04
N GLY A 287 33.67 -28.26 33.93
CA GLY A 287 34.46 -29.05 33.01
C GLY A 287 34.43 -28.68 31.55
N GLY A 288 35.37 -27.84 31.14
CA GLY A 288 36.28 -28.13 30.07
C GLY A 288 35.83 -28.07 28.62
N GLY A 289 36.54 -27.24 27.89
CA GLY A 289 36.96 -27.60 26.57
C GLY A 289 36.26 -26.97 25.37
N VAL A 290 36.80 -25.87 24.91
CA VAL A 290 36.72 -25.43 23.49
C VAL A 290 37.47 -26.45 22.64
N PRO A 291 37.05 -26.77 21.43
CA PRO A 291 37.95 -26.56 20.32
C PRO A 291 37.40 -25.75 19.16
N ALA A 292 38.36 -25.03 18.60
CA ALA A 292 38.27 -24.16 17.45
C ALA A 292 37.92 -24.88 16.14
N SER A 293 37.43 -24.04 15.22
CA SER A 293 37.27 -24.19 13.80
C SER A 293 38.39 -24.91 13.06
N PRO A 294 38.14 -25.33 11.82
CA PRO A 294 38.98 -24.80 10.75
C PRO A 294 38.23 -24.20 9.56
N HIS A 295 38.86 -23.13 9.06
CA HIS A 295 38.76 -22.59 7.72
C HIS A 295 38.94 -23.69 6.66
N HIS A 296 38.17 -23.58 5.57
CA HIS A 296 38.62 -24.05 4.28
C HIS A 296 38.27 -22.94 3.25
N ASP A 297 39.37 -22.29 2.80
CA ASP A 297 39.49 -21.67 1.47
C ASP A 297 39.62 -22.80 0.45
N ASP A 298 39.19 -22.57 -0.75
CA ASP A 298 39.77 -22.82 -2.06
C ASP A 298 38.77 -23.27 -3.14
N GLU A 299 38.93 -22.56 -4.21
CA GLU A 299 38.60 -22.66 -5.66
C GLU A 299 37.24 -22.18 -6.15
#